data_0dd6ac1efad8127fdcf854b18c280b00
#
_entry.id   0dd6ac1efad8127fdcf854b18c280b00
#
_cell.length_a   1.000
_cell.length_b   1.000
_cell.length_c   1.000
_cell.angle_alpha   90.00
_cell.angle_beta   90.00
_cell.angle_gamma   90.00
#
_symmetry.space_group_name_H-M   'P 1'
#
loop_
_entity.id
_entity.type
_entity.pdbx_description
1 polymer ?
#
loop_
_entity_poly.entity_id
_entity_poly.type
_entity_poly.pdbx_seq_one_letter_code
_entity_poly.pdbx_strand_id
1 'polypeptide(L)' 'MTVANWLPNHVYAAGAIVNPTIANGHSFISIVGGTSAGSEPSWSGRWPAVADGVANTWAPYSILT' A
#
# COMPACT_ATOMS: atom_id res chain seq x y z
N MET A 1 -1.55 -17.62 1.74
CA MET A 1 -0.98 -16.72 0.73
C MET A 1 -0.16 -15.63 1.42
N THR A 2 1.01 -15.35 0.90
CA THR A 2 1.90 -14.35 1.47
C THR A 2 1.72 -13.03 0.72
N VAL A 3 1.51 -11.94 1.48
CA VAL A 3 1.42 -10.61 0.91
C VAL A 3 2.81 -10.00 0.90
N ALA A 4 3.22 -9.46 -0.25
CA ALA A 4 4.53 -8.86 -0.38
C ALA A 4 4.61 -7.55 0.41
N ASN A 5 5.82 -7.21 0.85
CA ASN A 5 6.05 -5.92 1.48
C ASN A 5 6.10 -4.82 0.42
N TRP A 6 5.74 -3.61 0.84
CA TRP A 6 5.85 -2.42 0.00
C TRP A 6 7.29 -2.25 -0.52
N LEU A 7 7.41 -1.83 -1.79
CA LEU A 7 8.71 -1.56 -2.41
C LEU A 7 8.73 -0.12 -2.93
N PRO A 8 9.88 0.55 -2.83
CA PRO A 8 10.01 1.91 -3.37
C PRO A 8 10.14 1.87 -4.90
N ASN A 9 9.71 2.96 -5.54
CA ASN A 9 9.87 3.16 -6.98
C ASN A 9 9.37 1.97 -7.80
N HIS A 10 8.27 1.37 -7.36
CA HIS A 10 7.73 0.16 -7.96
C HIS A 10 6.37 0.47 -8.56
N VAL A 11 6.11 -0.07 -9.74
CA VAL A 11 4.81 0.10 -10.41
C VAL A 11 3.81 -0.87 -9.83
N TYR A 12 2.71 -0.35 -9.31
CA TYR A 12 1.62 -1.16 -8.77
C TYR A 12 0.37 -0.97 -9.61
N ALA A 13 -0.30 -2.07 -9.90
CA ALA A 13 -1.60 -2.02 -10.56
C ALA A 13 -2.69 -1.86 -9.50
N ALA A 14 -3.83 -1.31 -9.89
CA ALA A 14 -4.99 -1.27 -9.00
C ALA A 14 -5.35 -2.70 -8.58
N GLY A 15 -5.59 -2.88 -7.29
CA GLY A 15 -5.86 -4.20 -6.73
C GLY A 15 -4.64 -4.87 -6.10
N ALA A 16 -3.44 -4.32 -6.29
CA ALA A 16 -2.24 -4.86 -5.65
C ALA A 16 -2.33 -4.68 -4.13
N ILE A 17 -1.88 -5.66 -3.39
CA ILE A 17 -1.92 -5.63 -1.93
C ILE A 17 -0.51 -5.73 -1.40
N VAL A 18 -0.17 -4.88 -0.43
CA VAL A 18 1.13 -4.90 0.21
C VAL A 18 1.00 -4.78 1.72
N ASN A 19 2.04 -5.20 2.42
CA ASN A 19 2.20 -4.90 3.82
C ASN A 19 3.20 -3.77 3.98
N PRO A 20 3.05 -2.90 5.00
CA PRO A 20 4.12 -1.98 5.37
C PRO A 20 5.39 -2.75 5.69
N THR A 21 6.55 -2.14 5.45
CA THR A 21 7.83 -2.81 5.74
C THR A 21 7.99 -3.03 7.23
N ILE A 22 7.39 -2.17 8.05
CA ILE A 22 7.27 -2.39 9.49
C ILE A 22 5.81 -2.72 9.76
N ALA A 23 5.54 -3.93 10.21
CA ALA A 23 4.17 -4.38 10.41
C ALA A 23 3.43 -3.49 11.39
N ASN A 24 2.22 -3.09 11.02
CA ASN A 24 1.37 -2.26 11.87
C ASN A 24 -0.02 -2.89 12.06
N GLY A 25 -0.17 -4.15 11.73
CA GLY A 25 -1.44 -4.85 11.87
C GLY A 25 -2.38 -4.67 10.71
N HIS A 26 -1.97 -3.96 9.67
CA HIS A 26 -2.82 -3.69 8.51
C HIS A 26 -2.09 -4.02 7.21
N SER A 27 -2.86 -4.40 6.21
CA SER A 27 -2.38 -4.46 4.82
C SER A 27 -3.05 -3.34 4.05
N PHE A 28 -2.55 -3.04 2.86
CA PHE A 28 -3.08 -1.95 2.05
C PHE A 28 -3.26 -2.42 0.62
N ILE A 29 -4.34 -1.93 0.00
CA ILE A 29 -4.66 -2.27 -1.38
C ILE A 29 -4.55 -1.01 -2.23
N SER A 30 -3.96 -1.14 -3.42
CA SER A 30 -3.89 -0.02 -4.35
C SER A 30 -5.26 0.17 -4.99
N ILE A 31 -5.87 1.33 -4.76
CA ILE A 31 -7.17 1.65 -5.36
C ILE A 31 -7.02 2.42 -6.66
N VAL A 32 -5.87 3.09 -6.83
CA VAL A 32 -5.50 3.74 -8.09
C VAL A 32 -4.08 3.31 -8.39
N GLY A 33 -3.85 2.62 -9.47
CA GLY A 33 -2.52 2.15 -9.81
C GLY A 33 -1.57 3.30 -10.09
N GLY A 34 -0.28 3.05 -9.90
CA GLY A 34 0.76 4.04 -10.15
C GLY A 34 2.10 3.54 -9.67
N THR A 35 3.04 4.46 -9.51
CA THR A 35 4.41 4.15 -9.09
C THR A 35 4.62 4.63 -7.67
N SER A 36 5.12 3.76 -6.81
CA SER A 36 5.38 4.13 -5.43
C SER A 36 6.53 5.14 -5.33
N ALA A 37 6.55 5.88 -4.23
CA ALA A 37 7.58 6.88 -4.00
C ALA A 37 8.90 6.21 -3.64
N GLY A 38 9.96 7.01 -3.60
CA GLY A 38 11.27 6.53 -3.15
C GLY A 38 11.32 6.31 -1.65
N SER A 39 10.41 6.91 -0.90
CA SER A 39 10.31 6.75 0.54
C SER A 39 8.95 6.19 0.90
N GLU A 40 8.91 5.35 1.91
CA GLU A 40 7.67 4.72 2.33
C GLU A 40 6.70 5.75 2.90
N PRO A 41 5.41 5.69 2.53
CA PRO A 41 4.43 6.63 3.07
C PRO A 41 4.12 6.32 4.53
N SER A 42 3.48 7.29 5.20
CA SER A 42 3.00 7.08 6.55
C SER A 42 1.68 6.33 6.49
N TRP A 43 1.71 5.08 6.90
CA TRP A 43 0.53 4.22 6.87
C TRP A 43 -0.38 4.55 8.05
N SER A 44 -1.58 5.00 7.75
CA SER A 44 -2.51 5.40 8.81
C SER A 44 -3.42 4.26 9.27
N GLY A 45 -3.67 3.32 8.39
CA GLY A 45 -4.54 2.20 8.70
C GLY A 45 -6.02 2.54 8.68
N ARG A 46 -6.40 3.72 8.20
CA ARG A 46 -7.80 4.11 8.13
C ARG A 46 -8.02 5.04 6.95
N TRP A 47 -9.29 5.30 6.64
CA TRP A 47 -9.67 6.24 5.60
C TRP A 47 -9.37 7.67 6.03
N PRO A 48 -9.07 8.55 5.09
CA PRO A 48 -8.98 8.29 3.67
C PRO A 48 -7.70 7.57 3.29
N ALA A 49 -7.54 7.33 1.98
CA ALA A 49 -6.42 6.59 1.44
C ALA A 49 -5.10 7.34 1.57
N VAL A 50 -4.02 6.61 1.47
CA VAL A 50 -2.67 7.14 1.57
C VAL A 50 -2.09 7.33 0.18
N ALA A 51 -1.69 8.56 -0.15
CA ALA A 51 -1.04 8.84 -1.42
C ALA A 51 0.41 8.35 -1.38
N ASP A 52 0.88 7.80 -2.50
CA ASP A 52 2.21 7.21 -2.58
C ASP A 52 2.77 7.39 -3.98
N GLY A 53 3.73 8.29 -4.12
CA GLY A 53 4.41 8.52 -5.39
C GLY A 53 3.51 9.14 -6.44
N VAL A 54 3.54 8.59 -7.66
CA VAL A 54 2.80 9.14 -8.79
C VAL A 54 1.50 8.38 -8.95
N ALA A 55 0.39 9.03 -8.62
CA ALA A 55 -0.97 8.53 -8.79
C ALA A 55 -1.30 7.29 -7.95
N ASN A 56 -0.33 6.62 -7.35
CA ASN A 56 -0.61 5.43 -6.56
C ASN A 56 -1.25 5.82 -5.23
N THR A 57 -2.32 5.12 -4.87
CA THR A 57 -3.08 5.44 -3.66
C THR A 57 -3.42 4.14 -2.95
N TRP A 58 -3.12 4.07 -1.67
CA TRP A 58 -3.35 2.89 -0.85
C TRP A 58 -4.54 3.10 0.07
N ALA A 59 -5.39 2.11 0.16
CA ALA A 59 -6.47 2.09 1.14
C ALA A 59 -6.22 0.97 2.13
N PRO A 60 -6.63 1.13 3.39
CA PRO A 60 -6.52 0.04 4.35
C PRO A 60 -7.31 -1.16 3.86
N TYR A 61 -6.70 -2.33 3.96
CA TYR A 61 -7.33 -3.57 3.53
C TYR A 61 -7.13 -4.60 4.62
N SER A 62 -8.21 -5.10 5.17
CA SER A 62 -8.14 -6.08 6.23
C SER A 62 -8.21 -7.47 5.62
N ILE A 63 -7.11 -8.20 5.73
CA ILE A 63 -7.07 -9.60 5.33
C ILE A 63 -7.40 -10.39 6.57
N LEU A 64 -8.66 -10.68 6.73
CA LEU A 64 -9.07 -11.48 7.86
C LEU A 64 -8.85 -12.93 7.59
N THR A 65 -8.34 -13.52 8.56
CA THR A 65 -8.08 -14.93 8.52
C THR A 65 -8.82 -15.61 9.63
#